data_b1b8e7f6680a38e331be60acbe302c06
#
_entry.id   b1b8e7f6680a38e331be60acbe302c06
#
_cell.length_a   1.000
_cell.length_b   1.000
_cell.length_c   1.000
_cell.angle_alpha   90.00
_cell.angle_beta   90.00
_cell.angle_gamma   90.00
#
_symmetry.space_group_name_H-M   'P 1'
#
loop_
_entity.id
_entity.type
_entity.pdbx_description
1 polymer ?
#
loop_
_entity_poly.entity_id
_entity_poly.type
_entity_poly.pdbx_seq_one_letter_code
_entity_poly.pdbx_strand_id
1 'polypeptide(L)' 'MISDETKIRLRELEGQRITLGDELDRLAYTNNFARIAELGGELFDVKDSIKKITAGHWFEDISRAELQKEEATLQ' A
#
# COMPACT_ATOMS: atom_id res chain seq x y z
N MET A 1 -3.72 4.16 19.24
CA MET A 1 -4.97 3.88 18.49
C MET A 1 -4.97 4.71 17.20
N ILE A 2 -5.25 4.09 16.08
CA ILE A 2 -5.24 4.77 14.78
C ILE A 2 -6.62 5.41 14.54
N SER A 3 -6.64 6.68 14.12
CA SER A 3 -7.88 7.38 13.81
C SER A 3 -8.55 6.81 12.56
N ASP A 4 -9.85 7.05 12.41
CA ASP A 4 -10.58 6.58 11.21
C ASP A 4 -10.03 7.21 9.94
N GLU A 5 -9.65 8.49 9.99
CA GLU A 5 -9.03 9.18 8.85
C GLU A 5 -7.72 8.50 8.44
N THR A 6 -6.92 8.12 9.41
CA THR A 6 -5.66 7.42 9.16
C THR A 6 -5.91 6.04 8.56
N LYS A 7 -6.93 5.32 9.04
CA LYS A 7 -7.31 4.03 8.47
C LYS A 7 -7.72 4.14 7.01
N ILE A 8 -8.52 5.15 6.68
CA ILE A 8 -8.94 5.41 5.29
C ILE A 8 -7.71 5.70 4.43
N ARG A 9 -6.81 6.54 4.93
CA ARG A 9 -5.57 6.88 4.21
C ARG A 9 -4.70 5.65 3.98
N LEU A 10 -4.56 4.78 4.98
CA LEU A 10 -3.78 3.55 4.85
C LEU A 10 -4.37 2.61 3.81
N ARG A 11 -5.69 2.51 3.73
CA ARG A 11 -6.37 1.69 2.72
C ARG A 11 -6.13 2.22 1.32
N GLU A 12 -6.21 3.54 1.15
CA GLU A 12 -5.93 4.18 -0.14
C GLU A 12 -4.49 3.90 -0.57
N LEU A 13 -3.53 4.06 0.34
CA LEU A 13 -2.13 3.80 0.07
C LEU A 13 -1.88 2.32 -0.25
N GLU A 14 -2.52 1.41 0.47
CA GLU A 14 -2.41 -0.02 0.20
C GLU A 14 -2.97 -0.36 -1.17
N GLY A 15 -4.10 0.22 -1.55
CA GLY A 15 -4.68 0.05 -2.89
C GLY A 15 -3.73 0.54 -3.96
N GLN A 16 -3.12 1.71 -3.77
CA GLN A 16 -2.13 2.25 -4.70
C GLN A 16 -0.90 1.34 -4.79
N ARG A 17 -0.43 0.83 -3.66
CA ARG A 17 0.71 -0.08 -3.62
C ARG A 17 0.45 -1.34 -4.45
N ILE A 18 -0.71 -1.93 -4.29
CA ILE A 18 -1.10 -3.14 -5.03
C ILE A 18 -1.18 -2.84 -6.53
N THR A 19 -1.84 -1.75 -6.90
CA THR A 19 -2.00 -1.36 -8.30
C THR A 19 -0.66 -1.11 -8.97
N LEU A 20 0.23 -0.38 -8.31
CA LEU A 20 1.57 -0.09 -8.83
C LEU A 20 2.41 -1.36 -8.94
N GLY A 21 2.31 -2.26 -7.96
CA GLY A 21 2.99 -3.54 -8.00
C GLY A 21 2.53 -4.40 -9.17
N ASP A 22 1.22 -4.46 -9.41
CA ASP A 22 0.65 -5.21 -10.53
C ASP A 22 1.11 -4.64 -11.88
N GLU A 23 1.14 -3.33 -12.02
CA GLU A 23 1.64 -2.68 -13.24
C GLU A 23 3.13 -2.97 -13.46
N LEU A 24 3.92 -2.92 -12.41
CA LEU A 24 5.34 -3.25 -12.49
C LEU A 24 5.55 -4.70 -12.90
N ASP A 25 4.78 -5.63 -12.38
CA ASP A 25 4.84 -7.04 -12.77
C ASP A 25 4.56 -7.22 -14.26
N ARG A 26 3.57 -6.51 -14.80
CA ARG A 26 3.26 -6.55 -16.23
C ARG A 26 4.39 -5.96 -17.05
N LEU A 27 4.95 -4.84 -16.60
CA LEU A 27 6.03 -4.15 -17.31
C LEU A 27 7.36 -4.90 -17.23
N ALA A 28 7.54 -5.77 -16.25
CA ALA A 28 8.75 -6.58 -16.10
C ALA A 28 9.05 -7.43 -17.33
N TYR A 29 8.02 -7.76 -18.11
CA TYR A 29 8.17 -8.52 -19.36
C TYR A 29 8.34 -7.65 -20.59
N THR A 30 8.48 -6.34 -20.40
CA THR A 30 8.65 -5.37 -21.48
C THR A 30 10.00 -4.68 -21.33
N ASN A 31 10.42 -3.96 -22.39
CA ASN A 31 11.66 -3.17 -22.35
C ASN A 31 11.39 -1.70 -22.03
N ASN A 32 10.23 -1.39 -21.43
CA ASN A 32 9.86 -0.01 -21.12
C ASN A 32 10.48 0.42 -19.78
N PHE A 33 11.81 0.58 -19.80
CA PHE A 33 12.57 0.90 -18.58
C PHE A 33 12.22 2.26 -17.99
N ALA A 34 11.88 3.25 -18.82
CA ALA A 34 11.48 4.58 -18.34
C ALA A 34 10.20 4.50 -17.48
N ARG A 35 9.21 3.75 -17.94
CA ARG A 35 7.96 3.57 -17.22
C ARG A 35 8.16 2.75 -15.94
N ILE A 36 9.01 1.72 -16.01
CA ILE A 36 9.36 0.90 -14.85
C ILE A 36 10.00 1.76 -13.76
N ALA A 37 10.94 2.63 -14.12
CA ALA A 37 11.60 3.53 -13.19
C ALA A 37 10.62 4.53 -12.57
N GLU A 38 9.72 5.08 -13.37
CA GLU A 38 8.68 6.02 -12.91
C GLU A 38 7.76 5.36 -11.89
N LEU A 39 7.25 4.18 -12.20
CA LEU A 39 6.36 3.45 -11.30
C LEU A 39 7.08 2.96 -10.05
N GLY A 40 8.35 2.58 -10.19
CA GLY A 40 9.18 2.21 -9.04
C GLY A 40 9.34 3.36 -8.06
N GLY A 41 9.53 4.60 -8.57
CA GLY A 41 9.60 5.80 -7.76
C GLY A 41 8.27 6.09 -7.04
N GLU A 42 7.15 5.98 -7.76
CA GLU A 42 5.82 6.15 -7.17
C GLU A 42 5.56 5.11 -6.09
N LEU A 43 5.91 3.85 -6.34
CA LEU A 43 5.75 2.78 -5.36
C LEU A 43 6.60 3.03 -4.12
N PHE A 44 7.82 3.51 -4.28
CA PHE A 44 8.69 3.87 -3.17
C PHE A 44 8.03 4.96 -2.31
N ASP A 45 7.48 6.00 -2.95
CA ASP A 45 6.81 7.09 -2.24
C ASP A 45 5.59 6.59 -1.46
N VAL A 46 4.80 5.70 -2.05
CA VAL A 46 3.64 5.10 -1.38
C VAL A 46 4.09 4.29 -0.16
N LYS A 47 5.09 3.45 -0.31
CA LYS A 47 5.64 2.65 0.80
C LYS A 47 6.21 3.54 1.90
N ASP A 48 6.91 4.61 1.54
CA ASP A 48 7.46 5.55 2.51
C ASP A 48 6.34 6.25 3.28
N SER A 49 5.27 6.66 2.61
CA SER A 49 4.11 7.26 3.25
C SER A 49 3.44 6.32 4.25
N ILE A 50 3.28 5.05 3.87
CA ILE A 50 2.75 4.02 4.77
C ILE A 50 3.64 3.88 6.01
N LYS A 51 4.95 3.82 5.81
CA LYS A 51 5.92 3.68 6.88
C LYS A 51 5.84 4.86 7.86
N LYS A 52 5.71 6.08 7.34
CA LYS A 52 5.59 7.28 8.17
C LYS A 52 4.31 7.27 9.00
N ILE A 53 3.20 6.87 8.41
CA ILE A 53 1.91 6.80 9.11
C ILE A 53 1.94 5.75 10.20
N THR A 54 2.57 4.61 9.95
CA THR A 54 2.64 3.52 10.92
C THR A 54 3.72 3.74 11.98
N ALA A 55 4.50 4.81 11.88
CA ALA A 55 5.58 5.15 12.83
C ALA A 55 6.58 4.01 13.02
N GLY A 56 6.89 3.30 11.94
CA GLY A 56 7.84 2.21 11.98
C GLY A 56 7.26 0.85 12.35
N HIS A 57 5.97 0.78 12.71
CA HIS A 57 5.30 -0.49 12.87
C HIS A 57 5.06 -1.13 11.51
N TRP A 58 5.02 -2.45 11.48
CA TRP A 58 4.74 -3.14 10.24
C TRP A 58 3.32 -2.86 9.79
N PHE A 59 3.18 -2.28 8.62
CA PHE A 59 1.88 -1.97 8.04
C PHE A 59 0.98 -3.21 7.97
N GLU A 60 1.56 -4.36 7.64
CA GLU A 60 0.82 -5.61 7.52
C GLU A 60 0.15 -6.02 8.83
N ASP A 61 0.83 -5.81 9.96
CA ASP A 61 0.27 -6.14 11.27
C ASP A 61 -0.94 -5.26 11.59
N ILE A 62 -0.81 -3.96 11.35
CA ILE A 62 -1.90 -3.01 11.60
C ILE A 62 -3.06 -3.25 10.65
N SER A 63 -2.77 -3.38 9.37
CA SER A 63 -3.77 -3.56 8.32
C SER A 63 -4.53 -4.87 8.48
N ARG A 64 -3.81 -5.95 8.78
CA ARG A 64 -4.41 -7.26 8.99
C ARG A 64 -5.36 -7.27 10.19
N ALA A 65 -4.95 -6.67 11.30
CA ALA A 65 -5.78 -6.60 12.50
C ALA A 65 -7.07 -5.81 12.23
N GLU A 66 -6.98 -4.69 11.50
CA GLU A 66 -8.15 -3.89 11.18
C GLU A 66 -9.08 -4.60 10.20
N LEU A 67 -8.53 -5.24 9.19
CA LEU A 67 -9.31 -6.00 8.21
C LEU A 67 -10.03 -7.17 8.86
N GLN A 68 -9.39 -7.88 9.77
CA GLN A 68 -10.02 -8.97 10.50
C GLN A 68 -11.19 -8.49 11.35
N LYS A 69 -11.05 -7.31 11.97
CA LYS A 69 -12.15 -6.70 12.73
C LYS A 69 -13.33 -6.37 11.85
N GLU A 70 -13.09 -5.82 10.66
CA GLU A 70 -14.15 -5.48 9.73
C GLU A 70 -14.85 -6.71 9.20
N GLU A 71 -14.11 -7.74 8.84
CA GLU A 71 -14.68 -9.01 8.39
C GLU A 71 -15.56 -9.62 9.48
N ALA A 72 -15.09 -9.63 10.71
CA ALA A 72 -15.86 -10.11 11.85
C ALA A 72 -17.13 -9.30 12.07
N THR A 73 -17.10 -7.99 11.82
CA THR A 73 -18.25 -7.12 11.96
C THR A 73 -19.27 -7.33 10.84
N LEU A 74 -18.80 -7.63 9.63
CA LEU A 74 -19.66 -7.82 8.47
C LEU A 74 -20.30 -9.21 8.41
N GLN A 75 -19.75 -10.14 9.14
CA GLN A 75 -20.30 -11.49 9.26
C GLN A 75 -21.31 -11.58 10.41
#